data_9a0a272bab9a8db3f26c9f876ca29fe9
#
_entry.id   9a0a272bab9a8db3f26c9f876ca29fe9
#
_cell.length_a   1.000
_cell.length_b   1.000
_cell.length_c   1.000
_cell.angle_alpha   90.00
_cell.angle_beta   90.00
_cell.angle_gamma   90.00
#
_symmetry.space_group_name_H-M   'P 1'
#
loop_
_entity.id
_entity.type
_entity.pdbx_description
1 polymer ?
#
loop_
_entity_poly.entity_id
_entity_poly.type
_entity_poly.pdbx_seq_one_letter_code
_entity_poly.pdbx_strand_id
1 'polypeptide(L)'
;MMDSFAAIDFETANEYRTSVCSVGVVVVRDREIVDTFYSLIRPEPEYYSYWNTRVHGITLADTANASIFPHVWHQIEPLIQDLPLVAHNKSFDESCLKACFKTYQMDYPDYEFLCTLKSARKLLKGLPNYQLH
;
A
#
# COMPACT_ATOMS: atom_id res chain seq x y z
N MET A 1 17.19 -2.63 -15.72
CA MET A 1 16.08 -1.69 -15.45
C MET A 1 14.80 -2.46 -15.23
N MET A 2 14.01 -2.03 -14.28
CA MET A 2 12.77 -2.70 -13.93
C MET A 2 11.64 -2.18 -14.82
N ASP A 3 11.07 -3.06 -15.66
CA ASP A 3 10.02 -2.68 -16.62
C ASP A 3 8.62 -3.01 -16.14
N SER A 4 8.50 -3.96 -15.21
CA SER A 4 7.20 -4.39 -14.70
C SER A 4 7.27 -4.52 -13.19
N PHE A 5 6.31 -3.90 -12.50
CA PHE A 5 6.28 -3.90 -11.04
C PHE A 5 4.92 -3.37 -10.57
N ALA A 6 4.65 -3.53 -9.28
CA ALA A 6 3.49 -2.93 -8.65
C ALA A 6 3.99 -1.96 -7.58
N ALA A 7 3.70 -0.68 -7.75
CA ALA A 7 4.01 0.32 -6.73
C ALA A 7 2.92 0.28 -5.69
N ILE A 8 3.30 0.29 -4.41
CA ILE A 8 2.36 0.20 -3.31
C ILE A 8 2.68 1.26 -2.26
N ASP A 9 1.62 1.81 -1.66
CA ASP A 9 1.74 2.84 -0.65
C ASP A 9 0.63 2.67 0.39
N PHE A 10 1.02 2.52 1.66
CA PHE A 10 0.09 2.41 2.78
C PHE A 10 0.09 3.68 3.61
N GLU A 11 -1.07 4.02 4.17
CA GLU A 11 -1.17 4.99 5.25
C GLU A 11 -1.64 4.25 6.51
N THR A 12 -1.12 4.64 7.67
CA THR A 12 -1.51 4.03 8.95
C THR A 12 -2.27 5.01 9.82
N ALA A 13 -3.21 4.47 10.60
CA ALA A 13 -4.04 5.29 11.48
C ALA A 13 -3.30 5.70 12.76
N ASN A 14 -2.39 4.86 13.23
CA ASN A 14 -1.68 5.07 14.48
C ASN A 14 -0.28 4.48 14.41
N GLU A 15 0.38 4.34 15.56
CA GLU A 15 1.78 3.90 15.62
C GLU A 15 1.98 2.41 15.27
N TYR A 16 0.92 1.64 15.20
CA TYR A 16 1.04 0.21 14.86
C TYR A 16 1.04 0.00 13.36
N ARG A 17 1.95 -0.84 12.87
CA ARG A 17 2.05 -1.15 11.43
C ARG A 17 0.81 -1.87 10.91
N THR A 18 0.08 -2.55 11.79
CA THR A 18 -1.18 -3.24 11.44
C THR A 18 -2.32 -2.28 11.17
N SER A 19 -2.20 -1.01 11.58
CA SER A 19 -3.30 -0.05 11.50
C SER A 19 -3.40 0.63 10.13
N VAL A 20 -3.11 -0.10 9.05
CA VAL A 20 -3.25 0.47 7.72
C VAL A 20 -4.68 0.96 7.50
N CYS A 21 -4.84 2.19 7.03
CA CYS A 21 -6.15 2.80 6.82
C CYS A 21 -6.40 3.16 5.35
N SER A 22 -5.38 3.05 4.52
CA SER A 22 -5.55 3.14 3.06
C SER A 22 -4.42 2.42 2.36
N VAL A 23 -4.66 2.04 1.12
CA VAL A 23 -3.64 1.47 0.26
C VAL A 23 -3.85 1.96 -1.17
N GLY A 24 -2.76 2.36 -1.81
CA GLY A 24 -2.74 2.67 -3.23
C GLY A 24 -1.82 1.70 -3.95
N VAL A 25 -2.23 1.25 -5.13
CA VAL A 25 -1.44 0.35 -5.96
C VAL A 25 -1.48 0.85 -7.40
N VAL A 26 -0.31 0.87 -8.04
CA VAL A 26 -0.18 1.17 -9.47
C VAL A 26 0.58 0.03 -10.10
N VAL A 27 -0.05 -0.66 -11.05
CA VAL A 27 0.57 -1.79 -11.73
C VAL A 27 1.16 -1.32 -13.05
N VAL A 28 2.45 -1.57 -13.22
CA VAL A 28 3.20 -1.21 -14.44
C VAL A 28 3.68 -2.49 -15.10
N ARG A 29 3.37 -2.65 -16.40
CA ARG A 29 3.85 -3.77 -17.19
C ARG A 29 4.46 -3.21 -18.46
N ASP A 30 5.68 -3.66 -18.77
CA ASP A 30 6.40 -3.23 -19.96
C ASP A 30 6.45 -1.70 -20.04
N ARG A 31 6.68 -1.07 -18.86
CA ARG A 31 6.86 0.37 -18.71
C ARG A 31 5.58 1.17 -18.94
N GLU A 32 4.43 0.51 -18.93
CA GLU A 32 3.14 1.18 -19.08
C GLU A 32 2.24 0.87 -17.90
N ILE A 33 1.44 1.85 -17.47
CA ILE A 33 0.46 1.64 -16.41
C ILE A 33 -0.70 0.85 -16.99
N VAL A 34 -0.95 -0.31 -16.41
CA VAL A 34 -2.03 -1.18 -16.86
C VAL A 34 -3.18 -1.26 -15.87
N ASP A 35 -2.94 -0.87 -14.61
CA ASP A 35 -3.96 -0.93 -13.57
C ASP A 35 -3.65 0.02 -12.44
N THR A 36 -4.69 0.54 -11.80
CA THR A 36 -4.57 1.32 -10.56
C THR A 36 -5.65 0.86 -9.60
N PHE A 37 -5.34 0.91 -8.32
CA PHE A 37 -6.30 0.52 -7.28
C PHE A 37 -6.07 1.40 -6.06
N TYR A 38 -7.16 1.87 -5.44
CA TYR A 38 -7.09 2.59 -4.19
C TYR A 38 -8.27 2.18 -3.32
N SER A 39 -8.02 1.97 -2.03
CA SER A 39 -9.09 1.67 -1.09
C SER A 39 -8.76 2.18 0.30
N LEU A 40 -9.78 2.69 0.98
CA LEU A 40 -9.73 2.87 2.41
C LEU A 40 -9.82 1.50 3.08
N ILE A 41 -9.22 1.40 4.27
CA ILE A 41 -9.20 0.14 5.04
C ILE A 41 -9.58 0.48 6.48
N ARG A 42 -10.45 -0.33 7.08
CA ARG A 42 -10.72 -0.17 8.50
C ARG A 42 -9.52 -0.68 9.29
N PRO A 43 -8.85 0.20 10.04
CA PRO A 43 -7.58 -0.16 10.68
C PRO A 43 -7.76 -1.05 11.91
N GLU A 44 -6.70 -1.79 12.26
CA GLU A 44 -6.64 -2.61 13.45
C GLU A 44 -5.32 -2.33 14.17
N PRO A 45 -5.31 -1.74 15.37
CA PRO A 45 -6.49 -1.28 16.13
C PRO A 45 -7.14 -0.03 15.53
N GLU A 46 -8.44 0.12 15.81
CA GLU A 46 -9.27 1.14 15.15
C GLU A 46 -9.28 2.46 15.95
N TYR A 47 -8.12 3.09 16.05
CA TYR A 47 -8.05 4.46 16.57
C TYR A 47 -7.03 5.25 15.75
N TYR A 48 -7.19 6.57 15.78
CA TYR A 48 -6.34 7.46 14.98
C TYR A 48 -5.50 8.34 15.87
N SER A 49 -4.20 8.38 15.60
CA SER A 49 -3.33 9.33 16.28
C SER A 49 -3.42 10.68 15.59
N TYR A 50 -3.23 11.73 16.38
CA TYR A 50 -3.25 13.10 15.86
C TYR A 50 -2.21 13.27 14.73
N TRP A 51 -1.00 12.76 14.95
CA TRP A 51 0.09 12.96 13.99
C TRP A 51 -0.16 12.24 12.67
N ASN A 52 -0.68 11.02 12.73
CA ASN A 52 -0.98 10.27 11.52
C ASN A 52 -2.06 10.97 10.71
N THR A 53 -3.12 11.42 11.38
CA THR A 53 -4.21 12.12 10.70
C THR A 53 -3.73 13.43 10.05
N ARG A 54 -2.81 14.15 10.71
CA ARG A 54 -2.25 15.37 10.12
C ARG A 54 -1.50 15.09 8.82
N VAL A 55 -0.85 13.93 8.71
CA VAL A 55 -0.06 13.57 7.53
C VAL A 55 -0.97 13.25 6.35
N HIS A 56 -1.98 12.41 6.55
CA HIS A 56 -2.78 11.89 5.43
C HIS A 56 -4.21 12.39 5.38
N GLY A 57 -4.72 13.01 6.45
CA GLY A 57 -6.06 13.56 6.47
C GLY A 57 -7.20 12.56 6.61
N ILE A 58 -6.89 11.27 6.76
CA ILE A 58 -7.91 10.23 6.92
C ILE A 58 -8.34 10.18 8.39
N THR A 59 -9.64 10.09 8.61
CA THR A 59 -10.20 10.10 9.97
C THR A 59 -10.94 8.81 10.27
N LEU A 60 -11.25 8.60 11.54
CA LEU A 60 -12.03 7.45 11.98
C LEU A 60 -13.37 7.37 11.24
N ALA A 61 -14.01 8.51 11.02
CA ALA A 61 -15.29 8.55 10.31
C ALA A 61 -15.14 8.05 8.87
N ASP A 62 -14.01 8.35 8.23
CA ASP A 62 -13.77 7.95 6.84
C ASP A 62 -13.68 6.44 6.68
N THR A 63 -13.15 5.73 7.67
CA THR A 63 -12.90 4.29 7.56
C THR A 63 -13.82 3.43 8.43
N ALA A 64 -14.77 4.04 9.14
CA ALA A 64 -15.66 3.30 10.03
C ALA A 64 -16.43 2.20 9.31
N ASN A 65 -16.79 2.40 8.05
CA ASN A 65 -17.51 1.43 7.24
C ASN A 65 -16.64 0.82 6.14
N ALA A 66 -15.33 1.01 6.19
CA ALA A 66 -14.43 0.43 5.21
C ALA A 66 -14.21 -1.05 5.49
N SER A 67 -13.79 -1.78 4.46
CA SER A 67 -13.45 -3.20 4.61
C SER A 67 -12.14 -3.35 5.37
N ILE A 68 -12.00 -4.48 6.05
CA ILE A 68 -10.75 -4.80 6.75
C ILE A 68 -9.69 -5.26 5.74
N PHE A 69 -8.44 -5.30 6.19
CA PHE A 69 -7.30 -5.58 5.32
C PHE A 69 -7.43 -6.86 4.47
N PRO A 70 -7.82 -8.03 5.03
CA PRO A 70 -7.90 -9.23 4.20
C PRO A 70 -8.83 -9.10 3.01
N HIS A 71 -9.95 -8.43 3.19
CA HIS A 71 -10.91 -8.23 2.12
C HIS A 71 -10.34 -7.35 1.02
N VAL A 72 -9.66 -6.28 1.41
CA VAL A 72 -9.04 -5.37 0.46
C VAL A 72 -7.88 -6.05 -0.27
N TRP A 73 -7.04 -6.78 0.46
CA TRP A 73 -5.88 -7.44 -0.14
C TRP A 73 -6.30 -8.51 -1.15
N HIS A 74 -7.41 -9.17 -0.88
CA HIS A 74 -7.94 -10.16 -1.81
C HIS A 74 -8.27 -9.57 -3.18
N GLN A 75 -8.62 -8.30 -3.22
CA GLN A 75 -8.86 -7.58 -4.48
C GLN A 75 -7.55 -7.15 -5.16
N ILE A 76 -6.50 -6.96 -4.40
CA ILE A 76 -5.19 -6.53 -4.91
C ILE A 76 -4.42 -7.69 -5.53
N GLU A 77 -4.49 -8.87 -4.91
CA GLU A 77 -3.71 -10.04 -5.32
C GLU A 77 -3.75 -10.32 -6.83
N PRO A 78 -4.93 -10.41 -7.45
CA PRO A 78 -4.98 -10.72 -8.88
C PRO A 78 -4.39 -9.61 -9.76
N LEU A 79 -4.31 -8.39 -9.25
CA LEU A 79 -3.73 -7.29 -10.00
C LEU A 79 -2.19 -7.35 -10.02
N ILE A 80 -1.60 -7.69 -8.87
CA ILE A 80 -0.14 -7.69 -8.73
C ILE A 80 0.50 -9.02 -9.12
N GLN A 81 -0.22 -10.12 -8.97
CA GLN A 81 0.26 -11.47 -9.28
C GLN A 81 1.65 -11.72 -8.66
N ASP A 82 2.66 -12.03 -9.47
CA ASP A 82 4.02 -12.28 -9.01
C ASP A 82 4.98 -11.14 -9.27
N LEU A 83 4.45 -9.95 -9.55
CA LEU A 83 5.29 -8.78 -9.79
C LEU A 83 6.03 -8.37 -8.52
N PRO A 84 7.25 -7.82 -8.65
CA PRO A 84 7.90 -7.22 -7.50
C PRO A 84 7.12 -6.00 -7.03
N LEU A 85 7.11 -5.79 -5.72
CA LEU A 85 6.47 -4.62 -5.11
C LEU A 85 7.51 -3.54 -4.92
N VAL A 86 7.15 -2.31 -5.25
CA VAL A 86 8.04 -1.15 -5.12
C VAL A 86 7.39 -0.15 -4.18
N ALA A 87 8.13 0.34 -3.21
CA ALA A 87 7.63 1.31 -2.27
C ALA A 87 8.63 2.45 -2.10
N HIS A 88 8.13 3.65 -1.90
CA HIS A 88 8.99 4.81 -1.66
C HIS A 88 9.77 4.65 -0.36
N ASN A 89 9.12 4.15 0.68
CA ASN A 89 9.77 3.80 1.94
C ASN A 89 9.58 2.31 2.16
N LYS A 90 10.46 1.51 1.55
CA LYS A 90 10.36 0.06 1.56
C LYS A 90 10.20 -0.51 2.97
N SER A 91 11.01 -0.05 3.92
CA SER A 91 10.97 -0.58 5.29
C SER A 91 9.59 -0.43 5.91
N PHE A 92 8.97 0.71 5.68
CA PHE A 92 7.65 0.99 6.24
C PHE A 92 6.58 0.12 5.59
N ASP A 93 6.49 0.16 4.27
CA ASP A 93 5.40 -0.54 3.56
C ASP A 93 5.53 -2.05 3.67
N GLU A 94 6.74 -2.57 3.60
CA GLU A 94 6.98 -4.00 3.77
C GLU A 94 6.59 -4.45 5.18
N SER A 95 6.94 -3.67 6.20
CA SER A 95 6.60 -4.02 7.58
C SER A 95 5.10 -3.94 7.82
N CYS A 96 4.40 -2.99 7.20
CA CYS A 96 2.95 -2.91 7.27
C CYS A 96 2.32 -4.16 6.67
N LEU A 97 2.77 -4.56 5.50
CA LEU A 97 2.20 -5.72 4.79
C LEU A 97 2.42 -7.01 5.59
N LYS A 98 3.63 -7.23 6.06
CA LYS A 98 3.94 -8.41 6.86
C LYS A 98 3.16 -8.44 8.17
N ALA A 99 3.05 -7.29 8.84
CA ALA A 99 2.31 -7.21 10.10
C ALA A 99 0.83 -7.51 9.90
N CYS A 100 0.23 -7.01 8.82
CA CYS A 100 -1.17 -7.28 8.52
C CYS A 100 -1.40 -8.76 8.20
N PHE A 101 -0.53 -9.36 7.40
CA PHE A 101 -0.64 -10.78 7.10
C PHE A 101 -0.60 -11.62 8.38
N LYS A 102 0.33 -11.28 9.29
CA LYS A 102 0.47 -11.98 10.55
C LYS A 102 -0.77 -11.80 11.44
N THR A 103 -1.24 -10.57 11.57
CA THR A 103 -2.38 -10.25 12.44
C THR A 103 -3.64 -10.97 12.00
N TYR A 104 -3.86 -11.07 10.70
CA TYR A 104 -5.05 -11.72 10.15
C TYR A 104 -4.81 -13.18 9.79
N GLN A 105 -3.67 -13.76 10.21
CA GLN A 105 -3.33 -15.17 10.01
C GLN A 105 -3.39 -15.58 8.54
N MET A 106 -2.83 -14.74 7.68
CA MET A 106 -2.74 -14.99 6.24
C MET A 106 -1.34 -15.49 5.90
N ASP A 107 -1.24 -16.38 4.91
CA ASP A 107 0.05 -16.89 4.44
C ASP A 107 0.72 -15.82 3.58
N TYR A 108 1.92 -15.42 4.00
CA TYR A 108 2.68 -14.38 3.30
C TYR A 108 3.49 -15.00 2.16
N PRO A 109 3.27 -14.60 0.90
CA PRO A 109 3.95 -15.22 -0.25
C PRO A 109 5.40 -14.82 -0.47
N ASP A 110 6.04 -14.18 0.50
CA ASP A 110 7.43 -13.68 0.36
C ASP A 110 7.60 -12.75 -0.83
N TYR A 111 6.74 -11.75 -0.89
CA TYR A 111 6.82 -10.74 -1.95
C TYR A 111 8.21 -10.11 -2.02
N GLU A 112 8.74 -9.96 -3.23
CA GLU A 112 9.97 -9.22 -3.45
C GLU A 112 9.67 -7.73 -3.32
N PHE A 113 10.30 -7.07 -2.36
CA PHE A 113 10.14 -5.64 -2.15
C PHE A 113 11.40 -4.91 -2.56
N LEU A 114 11.22 -3.85 -3.33
CA LEU A 114 12.32 -3.01 -3.82
C LEU A 114 12.04 -1.56 -3.44
N CYS A 115 13.11 -0.81 -3.15
CA CYS A 115 12.99 0.62 -2.94
C CYS A 115 12.75 1.31 -4.29
N THR A 116 12.06 2.45 -4.26
CA THR A 116 11.94 3.25 -5.47
C THR A 116 13.33 3.69 -5.93
N LEU A 117 13.68 3.23 -7.11
CA LEU A 117 14.89 3.66 -7.76
C LEU A 117 14.58 4.91 -8.58
N LYS A 118 15.64 5.65 -8.95
CA LYS A 118 15.44 6.86 -9.75
C LYS A 118 14.64 6.59 -11.02
N SER A 119 14.90 5.47 -11.68
CA SER A 119 14.19 5.11 -12.91
C SER A 119 12.72 4.82 -12.65
N ALA A 120 12.40 4.08 -11.59
CA ALA A 120 11.02 3.81 -11.23
C ALA A 120 10.31 5.09 -10.79
N ARG A 121 11.02 5.93 -10.04
CA ARG A 121 10.48 7.21 -9.59
C ARG A 121 10.14 8.11 -10.78
N LYS A 122 11.00 8.15 -11.78
CA LYS A 122 10.75 8.92 -13.00
C LYS A 122 9.51 8.41 -13.74
N LEU A 123 9.36 7.09 -13.81
CA LEU A 123 8.23 6.48 -14.47
C LEU A 123 6.92 6.80 -13.75
N LEU A 124 6.94 6.76 -12.42
CA LEU A 124 5.75 7.02 -11.61
C LEU A 124 5.44 8.50 -11.45
N LYS A 125 6.43 9.36 -11.57
CA LYS A 125 6.30 10.79 -11.30
C LYS A 125 5.25 11.48 -12.14
N GLY A 126 5.03 11.02 -13.36
CA GLY A 126 4.06 11.60 -14.26
C GLY A 126 2.63 11.09 -14.09
N LEU A 127 2.38 10.21 -13.12
CA LEU A 127 1.07 9.63 -12.93
C LEU A 127 0.13 10.56 -12.20
N PRO A 128 -1.11 10.74 -12.71
CA PRO A 128 -2.13 11.49 -11.97
C PRO A 128 -2.40 10.79 -10.64
N ASN A 129 -2.55 11.58 -9.60
CA ASN A 129 -2.91 11.11 -8.25
C ASN A 129 -1.85 10.27 -7.56
N TYR A 130 -0.66 10.11 -8.13
CA TYR A 130 0.44 9.44 -7.43
C TYR A 130 1.20 10.48 -6.60
N GLN A 131 1.27 10.24 -5.29
CA GLN A 131 1.98 11.12 -4.36
C GLN A 131 3.10 10.34 -3.68
N LEU A 132 4.31 10.88 -3.78
CA LEU A 132 5.47 10.33 -3.07
C LEU A 132 5.56 11.03 -1.71
N HIS A 133 5.48 10.26 -0.66
CA HIS A 133 5.56 10.77 0.70
C HIS A 133 6.96 10.65 1.28
#